data_b3b20c09f5da4530614d3ef1550cf265
#
_entry.id   b3b20c09f5da4530614d3ef1550cf265
#
_cell.length_a   1.000
_cell.length_b   1.000
_cell.length_c   1.000
_cell.angle_alpha   90.00
_cell.angle_beta   90.00
_cell.angle_gamma   90.00
#
_symmetry.space_group_name_H-M   'P 1'
#
loop_
_entity.id
_entity.type
_entity.pdbx_description
1 polymer ?
#
loop_
_entity_poly.entity_id
_entity_poly.type
_entity_poly.pdbx_seq_one_letter_code
_entity_poly.pdbx_strand_id
1 'polypeptide(L)'
;MSTSEDLLKSLKVIPVVKLDRAEDAAPLAKALIAGGLPAAEITFRTACAEEAIRTISSRFPEMFVGAGTVLSRSQAEAAIRAGAKFIVSPGLDVSVVRFCQEEGVPIFPGCVTATEVQQALALGLTTLKFFPAEASGGLKAIRALSAPFAQVRWMPTGGVTLENLKEYLAFPNVIACGGSYLVRTADIHAGNWEAITELCRRTLDVIRGAEEESFGFEVMHVGFNQENAAEAKRSAELLRTLFGFHAKETPVSFFSTDRIEIMKKHGAGTLGHVAIGAGDAAAAKKYLEGRGFEFDDSTAAYLPDGRLKLVYLKQEIAGFAFHLLQK
;
A
#
# COMPACT_ATOMS: atom_id res chain seq x y z
N MET A 1 8.54 -13.26 -12.08
CA MET A 1 8.38 -11.81 -12.42
C MET A 1 7.09 -11.33 -11.76
N SER A 2 7.11 -10.17 -11.12
CA SER A 2 5.91 -9.55 -10.55
C SER A 2 4.93 -9.19 -11.67
N THR A 3 3.64 -9.47 -11.48
CA THR A 3 2.61 -9.09 -12.45
C THR A 3 2.37 -7.57 -12.40
N SER A 4 1.77 -7.01 -13.47
CA SER A 4 1.38 -5.58 -13.44
C SER A 4 0.38 -5.26 -12.33
N GLU A 5 -0.45 -6.20 -11.94
CA GLU A 5 -1.36 -6.07 -10.79
C GLU A 5 -0.58 -6.02 -9.47
N ASP A 6 0.47 -6.83 -9.30
CA ASP A 6 1.33 -6.77 -8.12
C ASP A 6 2.06 -5.43 -8.02
N LEU A 7 2.51 -4.88 -9.15
CA LEU A 7 3.11 -3.55 -9.20
C LEU A 7 2.10 -2.46 -8.82
N LEU A 8 0.86 -2.51 -9.33
CA LEU A 8 -0.19 -1.58 -8.92
C LEU A 8 -0.45 -1.65 -7.40
N LYS A 9 -0.54 -2.86 -6.85
CA LYS A 9 -0.72 -3.09 -5.41
C LYS A 9 0.43 -2.52 -4.58
N SER A 10 1.66 -2.61 -5.07
CA SER A 10 2.83 -2.08 -4.37
C SER A 10 2.94 -0.55 -4.44
N LEU A 11 2.57 0.03 -5.58
CA LEU A 11 2.64 1.48 -5.81
C LEU A 11 1.50 2.24 -5.13
N LYS A 12 0.31 1.62 -4.97
CA LYS A 12 -0.91 2.20 -4.38
C LYS A 12 -1.48 3.41 -5.11
N VAL A 13 -0.67 4.15 -5.85
CA VAL A 13 -1.10 5.30 -6.66
C VAL A 13 -0.32 5.37 -7.96
N ILE A 14 -1.02 5.69 -9.04
CA ILE A 14 -0.42 5.90 -10.36
C ILE A 14 -0.66 7.36 -10.76
N PRO A 15 0.39 8.16 -10.98
CA PRO A 15 0.27 9.50 -11.52
C PRO A 15 -0.39 9.47 -12.91
N VAL A 16 -1.53 10.15 -13.05
CA VAL A 16 -2.23 10.31 -14.35
C VAL A 16 -1.82 11.61 -14.98
N VAL A 17 -1.17 11.52 -16.14
CA VAL A 17 -0.40 12.61 -16.74
C VAL A 17 -0.97 13.01 -18.08
N LYS A 18 -1.18 14.31 -18.29
CA LYS A 18 -1.37 14.93 -19.58
C LYS A 18 -0.12 15.75 -19.93
N LEU A 19 0.60 15.37 -20.97
CA LEU A 19 1.73 16.14 -21.51
C LEU A 19 1.29 16.88 -22.77
N ASP A 20 1.66 18.14 -22.90
CA ASP A 20 1.42 18.94 -24.10
C ASP A 20 2.66 18.96 -25.02
N ARG A 21 3.85 18.59 -24.48
CA ARG A 21 5.13 18.53 -25.20
C ARG A 21 5.88 17.25 -24.83
N ALA A 22 6.43 16.56 -25.82
CA ALA A 22 7.20 15.32 -25.61
C ALA A 22 8.51 15.56 -24.81
N GLU A 23 9.10 16.74 -24.93
CA GLU A 23 10.32 17.12 -24.22
C GLU A 23 10.17 17.15 -22.69
N ASP A 24 8.94 17.32 -22.18
CA ASP A 24 8.64 17.29 -20.75
C ASP A 24 8.65 15.87 -20.17
N ALA A 25 8.65 14.84 -21.00
CA ALA A 25 8.58 13.44 -20.55
C ALA A 25 9.80 13.01 -19.72
N ALA A 26 11.01 13.39 -20.12
CA ALA A 26 12.22 13.01 -19.41
C ALA A 26 12.41 13.77 -18.07
N PRO A 27 12.21 15.10 -17.99
CA PRO A 27 12.20 15.80 -16.70
C PRO A 27 11.13 15.27 -15.73
N LEU A 28 9.91 14.98 -16.24
CA LEU A 28 8.85 14.39 -15.44
C LEU A 28 9.24 13.03 -14.86
N ALA A 29 9.79 12.13 -15.70
CA ALA A 29 10.23 10.81 -15.23
C ALA A 29 11.25 10.93 -14.09
N LYS A 30 12.23 11.84 -14.23
CA LYS A 30 13.21 12.12 -13.16
C LYS A 30 12.55 12.60 -11.87
N ALA A 31 11.56 13.51 -11.97
CA ALA A 31 10.84 14.05 -10.82
C ALA A 31 10.04 12.95 -10.09
N LEU A 32 9.35 12.08 -10.82
CA LEU A 32 8.59 10.97 -10.27
C LEU A 32 9.51 9.93 -9.57
N ILE A 33 10.64 9.58 -10.21
CA ILE A 33 11.65 8.68 -9.63
C ILE A 33 12.23 9.30 -8.35
N ALA A 34 12.65 10.56 -8.39
CA ALA A 34 13.19 11.27 -7.22
C ALA A 34 12.18 11.41 -6.08
N GLY A 35 10.89 11.44 -6.41
CA GLY A 35 9.78 11.43 -5.46
C GLY A 35 9.42 10.03 -4.93
N GLY A 36 10.09 8.95 -5.42
CA GLY A 36 9.83 7.56 -5.00
C GLY A 36 8.60 6.91 -5.65
N LEU A 37 8.00 7.52 -6.68
CA LEU A 37 6.89 6.98 -7.45
C LEU A 37 7.31 6.74 -8.91
N PRO A 38 8.07 5.67 -9.22
CA PRO A 38 8.56 5.40 -10.57
C PRO A 38 7.45 4.83 -11.48
N ALA A 39 6.33 5.54 -11.60
CA ALA A 39 5.20 5.14 -12.43
C ALA A 39 4.51 6.34 -13.07
N ALA A 40 3.87 6.13 -14.23
CA ALA A 40 3.02 7.13 -14.89
C ALA A 40 2.01 6.49 -15.85
N GLU A 41 0.77 6.99 -15.84
CA GLU A 41 -0.24 6.78 -16.87
C GLU A 41 -0.21 8.00 -17.82
N ILE A 42 0.46 7.90 -18.97
CA ILE A 42 0.50 8.97 -19.96
C ILE A 42 -0.76 8.92 -20.82
N THR A 43 -1.57 9.98 -20.77
CA THR A 43 -2.88 9.97 -21.42
C THR A 43 -2.81 10.34 -22.91
N PHE A 44 -3.49 9.57 -23.77
CA PHE A 44 -3.67 9.82 -25.21
C PHE A 44 -4.65 10.98 -25.47
N ARG A 45 -4.55 12.04 -24.67
CA ARG A 45 -5.31 13.30 -24.84
C ARG A 45 -4.57 14.33 -25.70
N THR A 46 -3.32 14.05 -26.05
CA THR A 46 -2.44 14.91 -26.84
C THR A 46 -1.68 14.10 -27.87
N ALA A 47 -1.22 14.73 -28.91
CA ALA A 47 -0.49 14.07 -30.01
C ALA A 47 0.90 13.56 -29.58
N CYS A 48 1.50 14.11 -28.52
CA CYS A 48 2.83 13.73 -28.06
C CYS A 48 2.86 12.48 -27.13
N ALA A 49 1.70 11.89 -26.82
CA ALA A 49 1.61 10.79 -25.87
C ALA A 49 2.47 9.57 -26.24
N GLU A 50 2.44 9.15 -27.50
CA GLU A 50 3.26 8.03 -28.00
C GLU A 50 4.76 8.32 -27.84
N GLU A 51 5.22 9.51 -28.24
CA GLU A 51 6.62 9.90 -28.12
C GLU A 51 7.07 10.03 -26.66
N ALA A 52 6.20 10.56 -25.80
CA ALA A 52 6.47 10.65 -24.37
C ALA A 52 6.63 9.26 -23.73
N ILE A 53 5.75 8.30 -24.03
CA ILE A 53 5.87 6.92 -23.57
C ILE A 53 7.18 6.30 -24.07
N ARG A 54 7.51 6.46 -25.36
CA ARG A 54 8.75 5.94 -25.95
C ARG A 54 9.98 6.52 -25.25
N THR A 55 9.98 7.81 -24.99
CA THR A 55 11.07 8.49 -24.28
C THR A 55 11.25 7.95 -22.86
N ILE A 56 10.16 7.80 -22.10
CA ILE A 56 10.21 7.26 -20.74
C ILE A 56 10.66 5.80 -20.75
N SER A 57 10.03 4.95 -21.56
CA SER A 57 10.33 3.51 -21.61
C SER A 57 11.78 3.21 -21.98
N SER A 58 12.36 4.00 -22.92
CA SER A 58 13.71 3.75 -23.41
C SER A 58 14.80 4.32 -22.48
N ARG A 59 14.54 5.46 -21.82
CA ARG A 59 15.55 6.18 -21.02
C ARG A 59 15.48 5.89 -19.53
N PHE A 60 14.34 5.38 -19.04
CA PHE A 60 14.08 5.12 -17.62
C PHE A 60 13.44 3.73 -17.47
N PRO A 61 14.22 2.63 -17.62
CA PRO A 61 13.70 1.27 -17.62
C PRO A 61 13.07 0.86 -16.29
N GLU A 62 13.42 1.52 -15.19
CA GLU A 62 12.82 1.35 -13.87
C GLU A 62 11.39 1.89 -13.78
N MET A 63 10.97 2.79 -14.68
CA MET A 63 9.63 3.35 -14.70
C MET A 63 8.59 2.31 -15.13
N PHE A 64 7.51 2.23 -14.37
CA PHE A 64 6.29 1.53 -14.75
C PHE A 64 5.37 2.49 -15.53
N VAL A 65 5.65 2.67 -16.82
CA VAL A 65 4.89 3.58 -17.68
C VAL A 65 3.80 2.83 -18.44
N GLY A 66 2.59 3.41 -18.47
CA GLY A 66 1.45 2.92 -19.23
C GLY A 66 0.77 4.04 -20.01
N ALA A 67 -0.20 3.66 -20.83
CA ALA A 67 -1.01 4.58 -21.61
C ALA A 67 -2.42 4.70 -21.04
N GLY A 68 -2.88 5.93 -20.83
CA GLY A 68 -4.25 6.24 -20.40
C GLY A 68 -5.08 6.89 -21.50
N THR A 69 -6.38 6.92 -21.27
CA THR A 69 -7.36 7.48 -22.25
C THR A 69 -7.23 6.83 -23.64
N VAL A 70 -6.96 5.52 -23.66
CA VAL A 70 -6.91 4.73 -24.89
C VAL A 70 -8.35 4.42 -25.32
N LEU A 71 -8.75 4.90 -26.50
CA LEU A 71 -10.12 4.83 -26.99
C LEU A 71 -10.27 3.93 -28.23
N SER A 72 -9.17 3.41 -28.76
CA SER A 72 -9.20 2.59 -29.99
C SER A 72 -8.05 1.59 -30.00
N ARG A 73 -8.22 0.53 -30.80
CA ARG A 73 -7.18 -0.44 -31.06
C ARG A 73 -5.90 0.21 -31.60
N SER A 74 -6.02 1.19 -32.51
CA SER A 74 -4.86 1.88 -33.07
C SER A 74 -4.04 2.66 -32.03
N GLN A 75 -4.72 3.28 -31.06
CA GLN A 75 -4.04 3.93 -29.94
C GLN A 75 -3.37 2.90 -29.01
N ALA A 76 -4.01 1.76 -28.73
CA ALA A 76 -3.42 0.68 -27.95
C ALA A 76 -2.16 0.13 -28.64
N GLU A 77 -2.22 -0.10 -29.93
CA GLU A 77 -1.07 -0.55 -30.75
C GLU A 77 0.07 0.45 -30.70
N ALA A 78 -0.20 1.74 -30.90
CA ALA A 78 0.80 2.80 -30.81
C ALA A 78 1.46 2.87 -29.42
N ALA A 79 0.64 2.75 -28.36
CA ALA A 79 1.12 2.75 -26.98
C ALA A 79 2.05 1.55 -26.69
N ILE A 80 1.64 0.35 -27.09
CA ILE A 80 2.42 -0.89 -26.88
C ILE A 80 3.74 -0.82 -27.67
N ARG A 81 3.73 -0.38 -28.92
CA ARG A 81 4.95 -0.16 -29.71
C ARG A 81 5.88 0.89 -29.10
N ALA A 82 5.32 1.88 -28.39
CA ALA A 82 6.10 2.87 -27.68
C ALA A 82 6.69 2.34 -26.35
N GLY A 83 6.32 1.14 -25.92
CA GLY A 83 6.83 0.50 -24.70
C GLY A 83 5.93 0.66 -23.47
N ALA A 84 4.63 0.95 -23.66
CA ALA A 84 3.67 0.95 -22.55
C ALA A 84 3.57 -0.45 -21.93
N LYS A 85 3.70 -0.52 -20.61
CA LYS A 85 3.64 -1.76 -19.81
C LYS A 85 2.22 -2.13 -19.38
N PHE A 86 1.28 -1.20 -19.50
CA PHE A 86 -0.14 -1.38 -19.25
C PHE A 86 -0.98 -0.36 -20.03
N ILE A 87 -2.25 -0.69 -20.25
CA ILE A 87 -3.22 0.17 -20.94
C ILE A 87 -4.36 0.50 -19.98
N VAL A 88 -4.85 1.73 -20.04
CA VAL A 88 -6.02 2.21 -19.28
C VAL A 88 -6.98 2.92 -20.24
N SER A 89 -8.24 2.56 -20.21
CA SER A 89 -9.31 3.22 -20.97
C SER A 89 -10.36 3.86 -20.05
N PRO A 90 -11.04 4.92 -20.47
CA PRO A 90 -12.09 5.54 -19.67
C PRO A 90 -13.38 4.71 -19.58
N GLY A 91 -13.57 3.78 -20.50
CA GLY A 91 -14.70 2.86 -20.58
C GLY A 91 -14.28 1.50 -21.12
N LEU A 92 -15.22 0.56 -21.14
CA LEU A 92 -15.01 -0.80 -21.64
C LEU A 92 -15.25 -0.87 -23.15
N ASP A 93 -14.19 -1.07 -23.92
CA ASP A 93 -14.24 -1.42 -25.34
C ASP A 93 -13.71 -2.84 -25.55
N VAL A 94 -14.58 -3.75 -26.01
CA VAL A 94 -14.26 -5.18 -26.19
C VAL A 94 -13.12 -5.37 -27.21
N SER A 95 -13.05 -4.56 -28.27
CA SER A 95 -12.02 -4.69 -29.31
C SER A 95 -10.65 -4.30 -28.79
N VAL A 96 -10.57 -3.25 -27.96
CA VAL A 96 -9.33 -2.80 -27.31
C VAL A 96 -8.89 -3.84 -26.26
N VAL A 97 -9.83 -4.36 -25.45
CA VAL A 97 -9.53 -5.39 -24.45
C VAL A 97 -8.93 -6.64 -25.09
N ARG A 98 -9.60 -7.17 -26.12
CA ARG A 98 -9.12 -8.38 -26.81
C ARG A 98 -7.75 -8.17 -27.45
N PHE A 99 -7.54 -7.04 -28.09
CA PHE A 99 -6.24 -6.71 -28.67
C PHE A 99 -5.13 -6.67 -27.60
N CYS A 100 -5.36 -6.01 -26.47
CA CYS A 100 -4.38 -6.00 -25.37
C CYS A 100 -4.10 -7.39 -24.81
N GLN A 101 -5.13 -8.26 -24.74
CA GLN A 101 -4.97 -9.66 -24.31
C GLN A 101 -4.15 -10.48 -25.31
N GLU A 102 -4.37 -10.29 -26.61
CA GLU A 102 -3.60 -10.91 -27.70
C GLU A 102 -2.12 -10.51 -27.63
N GLU A 103 -1.84 -9.25 -27.33
CA GLU A 103 -0.47 -8.71 -27.18
C GLU A 103 0.16 -9.05 -25.81
N GLY A 104 -0.59 -9.64 -24.89
CA GLY A 104 -0.12 -9.97 -23.54
C GLY A 104 0.13 -8.74 -22.65
N VAL A 105 -0.49 -7.59 -22.97
CA VAL A 105 -0.38 -6.34 -22.22
C VAL A 105 -1.64 -6.15 -21.36
N PRO A 106 -1.50 -5.98 -20.04
CA PRO A 106 -2.65 -5.79 -19.15
C PRO A 106 -3.41 -4.51 -19.49
N ILE A 107 -4.75 -4.58 -19.43
CA ILE A 107 -5.65 -3.46 -19.62
C ILE A 107 -6.58 -3.29 -18.40
N PHE A 108 -6.79 -2.05 -17.98
CA PHE A 108 -7.67 -1.65 -16.88
C PHE A 108 -8.77 -0.71 -17.42
N PRO A 109 -9.89 -1.28 -17.95
CA PRO A 109 -10.97 -0.48 -18.52
C PRO A 109 -11.84 0.17 -17.44
N GLY A 110 -12.40 1.34 -17.76
CA GLY A 110 -13.35 2.03 -16.93
C GLY A 110 -14.71 1.31 -16.87
N CYS A 111 -15.22 1.05 -15.66
CA CYS A 111 -16.53 0.47 -15.41
C CYS A 111 -17.16 1.16 -14.20
N VAL A 112 -18.40 1.65 -14.34
CA VAL A 112 -19.14 2.32 -13.26
C VAL A 112 -20.53 1.74 -13.02
N THR A 113 -20.97 0.79 -13.88
CA THR A 113 -22.27 0.12 -13.78
C THR A 113 -22.08 -1.41 -13.62
N ALA A 114 -23.08 -2.06 -13.03
CA ALA A 114 -23.10 -3.52 -12.89
C ALA A 114 -22.97 -4.24 -14.25
N THR A 115 -23.61 -3.71 -15.31
CA THR A 115 -23.54 -4.29 -16.65
C THR A 115 -22.14 -4.27 -17.22
N GLU A 116 -21.42 -3.14 -17.09
CA GLU A 116 -20.01 -3.01 -17.54
C GLU A 116 -19.10 -3.95 -16.75
N VAL A 117 -19.30 -4.07 -15.44
CA VAL A 117 -18.55 -5.01 -14.59
C VAL A 117 -18.79 -6.46 -15.05
N GLN A 118 -20.04 -6.87 -15.33
CA GLN A 118 -20.34 -8.19 -15.85
C GLN A 118 -19.66 -8.46 -17.20
N GLN A 119 -19.67 -7.47 -18.10
CA GLN A 119 -18.98 -7.57 -19.38
C GLN A 119 -17.46 -7.71 -19.22
N ALA A 120 -16.87 -6.94 -18.33
CA ALA A 120 -15.44 -7.05 -18.02
C ALA A 120 -15.07 -8.42 -17.44
N LEU A 121 -15.88 -8.96 -16.52
CA LEU A 121 -15.70 -10.29 -15.95
C LEU A 121 -15.84 -11.40 -17.02
N ALA A 122 -16.78 -11.26 -17.97
CA ALA A 122 -16.92 -12.18 -19.10
C ALA A 122 -15.69 -12.19 -20.04
N LEU A 123 -14.92 -11.11 -20.06
CA LEU A 123 -13.63 -10.99 -20.74
C LEU A 123 -12.44 -11.44 -19.89
N GLY A 124 -12.67 -11.96 -18.67
CA GLY A 124 -11.61 -12.42 -17.75
C GLY A 124 -10.91 -11.31 -16.99
N LEU A 125 -11.43 -10.08 -17.00
CA LEU A 125 -10.84 -8.95 -16.29
C LEU A 125 -11.41 -8.86 -14.87
N THR A 126 -10.53 -8.81 -13.88
CA THR A 126 -10.88 -8.67 -12.45
C THR A 126 -10.38 -7.37 -11.84
N THR A 127 -9.47 -6.66 -12.51
CA THR A 127 -9.00 -5.34 -12.09
C THR A 127 -9.56 -4.28 -13.02
N LEU A 128 -10.36 -3.38 -12.49
CA LEU A 128 -11.14 -2.40 -13.25
C LEU A 128 -10.86 -0.97 -12.75
N LYS A 129 -10.78 -0.03 -13.69
CA LYS A 129 -10.80 1.40 -13.37
C LYS A 129 -12.23 1.82 -13.02
N PHE A 130 -12.38 2.61 -11.96
CA PHE A 130 -13.64 3.28 -11.65
C PHE A 130 -13.49 4.78 -11.98
N PHE A 131 -14.13 5.24 -13.05
CA PHE A 131 -13.93 6.59 -13.59
C PHE A 131 -15.19 7.16 -14.23
N PRO A 132 -15.50 8.46 -13.98
CA PRO A 132 -14.86 9.39 -13.03
C PRO A 132 -15.30 9.09 -11.59
N ALA A 133 -14.35 8.81 -10.67
CA ALA A 133 -14.67 8.19 -9.39
C ALA A 133 -15.61 9.04 -8.52
N GLU A 134 -15.23 10.26 -8.16
CA GLU A 134 -16.06 11.12 -7.29
C GLU A 134 -17.41 11.47 -7.93
N ALA A 135 -17.42 11.81 -9.23
CA ALA A 135 -18.65 12.14 -9.93
C ALA A 135 -19.62 10.95 -10.09
N SER A 136 -19.09 9.71 -10.02
CA SER A 136 -19.88 8.48 -10.10
C SER A 136 -20.27 7.90 -8.73
N GLY A 137 -20.12 8.68 -7.65
CA GLY A 137 -20.53 8.31 -6.30
C GLY A 137 -19.41 7.81 -5.40
N GLY A 138 -18.16 7.91 -5.84
CA GLY A 138 -16.96 7.69 -5.03
C GLY A 138 -16.88 6.31 -4.38
N LEU A 139 -16.29 6.26 -3.20
CA LEU A 139 -16.12 5.02 -2.44
C LEU A 139 -17.46 4.34 -2.08
N LYS A 140 -18.53 5.12 -1.92
CA LYS A 140 -19.87 4.57 -1.64
C LYS A 140 -20.39 3.71 -2.81
N ALA A 141 -20.22 4.18 -4.05
CA ALA A 141 -20.61 3.41 -5.23
C ALA A 141 -19.72 2.18 -5.43
N ILE A 142 -18.40 2.31 -5.21
CA ILE A 142 -17.45 1.19 -5.28
C ILE A 142 -17.84 0.09 -4.27
N ARG A 143 -18.17 0.45 -3.02
CA ARG A 143 -18.62 -0.52 -1.99
C ARG A 143 -19.90 -1.23 -2.42
N ALA A 144 -20.88 -0.50 -2.97
CA ALA A 144 -22.14 -1.08 -3.44
C ALA A 144 -21.92 -2.07 -4.60
N LEU A 145 -21.06 -1.74 -5.57
CA LEU A 145 -20.70 -2.64 -6.67
C LEU A 145 -19.86 -3.84 -6.18
N SER A 146 -19.00 -3.65 -5.19
CA SER A 146 -18.16 -4.74 -4.66
C SER A 146 -18.98 -5.82 -3.95
N ALA A 147 -20.18 -5.53 -3.44
CA ALA A 147 -21.01 -6.50 -2.75
C ALA A 147 -21.38 -7.71 -3.64
N PRO A 148 -21.95 -7.53 -4.86
CA PRO A 148 -22.21 -8.64 -5.78
C PRO A 148 -20.96 -9.09 -6.56
N PHE A 149 -19.90 -8.31 -6.62
CA PHE A 149 -18.70 -8.58 -7.42
C PHE A 149 -17.43 -8.61 -6.53
N ALA A 150 -17.42 -9.45 -5.50
CA ALA A 150 -16.36 -9.52 -4.50
C ALA A 150 -14.95 -9.81 -5.08
N GLN A 151 -14.86 -10.46 -6.25
CA GLN A 151 -13.63 -10.76 -6.97
C GLN A 151 -13.02 -9.54 -7.68
N VAL A 152 -13.79 -8.44 -7.86
CA VAL A 152 -13.31 -7.26 -8.57
C VAL A 152 -12.39 -6.44 -7.67
N ARG A 153 -11.30 -5.99 -8.27
CA ARG A 153 -10.35 -5.02 -7.71
C ARG A 153 -10.49 -3.70 -8.44
N TRP A 154 -10.48 -2.61 -7.68
CA TRP A 154 -10.77 -1.29 -8.21
C TRP A 154 -9.54 -0.39 -8.25
N MET A 155 -9.48 0.42 -9.30
CA MET A 155 -8.55 1.53 -9.46
C MET A 155 -9.36 2.83 -9.66
N PRO A 156 -9.87 3.46 -8.57
CA PRO A 156 -10.59 4.73 -8.67
C PRO A 156 -9.70 5.82 -9.24
N THR A 157 -10.26 6.59 -10.17
CA THR A 157 -9.58 7.68 -10.88
C THR A 157 -10.58 8.81 -11.12
N GLY A 158 -10.11 10.06 -10.94
CA GLY A 158 -10.95 11.26 -11.13
C GLY A 158 -11.61 11.74 -9.84
N GLY A 159 -11.11 12.86 -9.33
CA GLY A 159 -11.49 13.42 -8.04
C GLY A 159 -10.74 12.83 -6.84
N VAL A 160 -9.82 11.87 -7.05
CA VAL A 160 -8.89 11.44 -6.02
C VAL A 160 -7.91 12.58 -5.73
N THR A 161 -7.70 12.87 -4.45
CA THR A 161 -6.81 13.93 -3.94
C THR A 161 -5.93 13.36 -2.83
N LEU A 162 -4.96 14.15 -2.35
CA LEU A 162 -4.13 13.74 -1.22
C LEU A 162 -4.97 13.50 0.06
N GLU A 163 -6.03 14.30 0.23
CA GLU A 163 -6.90 14.28 1.41
C GLU A 163 -7.79 13.03 1.47
N ASN A 164 -8.34 12.58 0.31
CA ASN A 164 -9.24 11.43 0.27
C ASN A 164 -8.56 10.11 -0.10
N LEU A 165 -7.27 10.14 -0.47
CA LEU A 165 -6.50 8.96 -0.89
C LEU A 165 -6.54 7.84 0.16
N LYS A 166 -6.32 8.21 1.43
CA LYS A 166 -6.31 7.27 2.55
C LYS A 166 -7.64 6.52 2.70
N GLU A 167 -8.76 7.22 2.54
CA GLU A 167 -10.10 6.62 2.63
C GLU A 167 -10.33 5.58 1.52
N TYR A 168 -9.90 5.88 0.29
CA TYR A 168 -9.94 4.93 -0.81
C TYR A 168 -9.09 3.70 -0.54
N LEU A 169 -7.84 3.88 -0.12
CA LEU A 169 -6.89 2.79 0.13
C LEU A 169 -7.27 1.92 1.34
N ALA A 170 -8.07 2.44 2.27
CA ALA A 170 -8.59 1.66 3.40
C ALA A 170 -9.63 0.61 2.98
N PHE A 171 -10.19 0.68 1.76
CA PHE A 171 -11.12 -0.33 1.27
C PHE A 171 -10.36 -1.48 0.58
N PRO A 172 -10.44 -2.73 1.07
CA PRO A 172 -9.58 -3.83 0.60
C PRO A 172 -9.68 -4.15 -0.89
N ASN A 173 -10.82 -3.81 -1.54
CA ASN A 173 -10.99 -4.03 -2.97
C ASN A 173 -10.35 -2.92 -3.82
N VAL A 174 -9.91 -1.79 -3.24
CA VAL A 174 -9.13 -0.77 -3.93
C VAL A 174 -7.65 -1.13 -3.85
N ILE A 175 -7.03 -1.46 -4.97
CA ILE A 175 -5.62 -1.88 -5.01
C ILE A 175 -4.66 -0.73 -5.31
N ALA A 176 -5.12 0.26 -6.07
CA ALA A 176 -4.39 1.48 -6.39
C ALA A 176 -5.37 2.59 -6.75
N CYS A 177 -4.93 3.85 -6.73
CA CYS A 177 -5.70 5.00 -7.20
C CYS A 177 -5.00 5.68 -8.38
N GLY A 178 -5.75 6.21 -9.34
CA GLY A 178 -5.23 7.10 -10.37
C GLY A 178 -5.23 8.55 -9.89
N GLY A 179 -4.03 9.12 -9.68
CA GLY A 179 -3.84 10.46 -9.09
C GLY A 179 -3.44 11.53 -10.11
N SER A 180 -4.41 12.28 -10.66
CA SER A 180 -4.09 13.43 -11.52
C SER A 180 -3.60 14.66 -10.73
N TYR A 181 -3.83 14.70 -9.42
CA TYR A 181 -3.36 15.77 -8.54
C TYR A 181 -1.83 15.81 -8.41
N LEU A 182 -1.16 14.67 -8.61
CA LEU A 182 0.30 14.52 -8.49
C LEU A 182 1.07 15.31 -9.55
N VAL A 183 0.51 15.41 -10.74
CA VAL A 183 1.18 16.04 -11.89
C VAL A 183 0.25 17.06 -12.53
N ARG A 184 0.24 18.25 -11.93
CA ARG A 184 -0.60 19.34 -12.43
C ARG A 184 0.02 19.93 -13.70
N THR A 185 -0.81 20.18 -14.72
CA THR A 185 -0.37 20.78 -15.99
C THR A 185 0.36 22.12 -15.78
N ALA A 186 -0.05 22.90 -14.78
CA ALA A 186 0.60 24.18 -14.46
C ALA A 186 2.05 23.98 -13.98
N ASP A 187 2.34 22.93 -13.17
CA ASP A 187 3.70 22.64 -12.71
C ASP A 187 4.59 22.17 -13.86
N ILE A 188 4.04 21.36 -14.79
CA ILE A 188 4.76 20.95 -16.00
C ILE A 188 5.13 22.16 -16.85
N HIS A 189 4.16 23.03 -17.15
CA HIS A 189 4.38 24.22 -17.98
C HIS A 189 5.38 25.20 -17.37
N ALA A 190 5.40 25.30 -16.03
CA ALA A 190 6.34 26.11 -15.28
C ALA A 190 7.73 25.46 -15.12
N GLY A 191 7.90 24.19 -15.51
CA GLY A 191 9.12 23.41 -15.22
C GLY A 191 9.35 23.18 -13.72
N ASN A 192 8.28 23.20 -12.91
CA ASN A 192 8.34 23.07 -11.45
C ASN A 192 8.41 21.60 -11.03
N TRP A 193 9.46 20.92 -11.43
CA TRP A 193 9.67 19.48 -11.19
C TRP A 193 9.83 19.14 -9.70
N GLU A 194 10.38 20.07 -8.91
CA GLU A 194 10.55 19.89 -7.46
C GLU A 194 9.18 19.81 -6.75
N ALA A 195 8.19 20.60 -7.17
CA ALA A 195 6.83 20.52 -6.62
C ALA A 195 6.18 19.15 -6.88
N ILE A 196 6.42 18.56 -8.06
CA ILE A 196 5.96 17.21 -8.40
C ILE A 196 6.66 16.17 -7.50
N THR A 197 7.99 16.27 -7.36
CA THR A 197 8.80 15.41 -6.50
C THR A 197 8.30 15.44 -5.05
N GLU A 198 8.09 16.64 -4.51
CA GLU A 198 7.63 16.82 -3.13
C GLU A 198 6.21 16.27 -2.92
N LEU A 199 5.32 16.47 -3.90
CA LEU A 199 3.95 15.94 -3.82
C LEU A 199 3.93 14.40 -3.88
N CYS A 200 4.85 13.79 -4.63
CA CYS A 200 5.05 12.34 -4.61
C CYS A 200 5.47 11.86 -3.22
N ARG A 201 6.47 12.51 -2.58
CA ARG A 201 6.92 12.16 -1.22
C ARG A 201 5.78 12.25 -0.21
N ARG A 202 5.04 13.36 -0.22
CA ARG A 202 3.85 13.54 0.65
C ARG A 202 2.79 12.48 0.42
N THR A 203 2.58 12.07 -0.83
CA THR A 203 1.65 10.99 -1.17
C THR A 203 2.11 9.65 -0.59
N LEU A 204 3.40 9.35 -0.67
CA LEU A 204 3.96 8.15 -0.03
C LEU A 204 3.85 8.18 1.49
N ASP A 205 3.96 9.35 2.12
CA ASP A 205 3.74 9.49 3.57
C ASP A 205 2.29 9.18 3.95
N VAL A 206 1.31 9.64 3.15
CA VAL A 206 -0.11 9.30 3.35
C VAL A 206 -0.36 7.81 3.17
N ILE A 207 0.24 7.17 2.15
CA ILE A 207 0.12 5.73 1.89
C ILE A 207 0.68 4.95 3.08
N ARG A 208 1.88 5.28 3.56
CA ARG A 208 2.51 4.66 4.73
C ARG A 208 1.66 4.81 5.98
N GLY A 209 1.17 6.00 6.26
CA GLY A 209 0.30 6.25 7.40
C GLY A 209 -1.00 5.44 7.33
N ALA A 210 -1.58 5.25 6.15
CA ALA A 210 -2.76 4.41 5.95
C ALA A 210 -2.46 2.92 6.20
N GLU A 211 -1.29 2.43 5.76
CA GLU A 211 -0.87 1.05 6.00
C GLU A 211 -0.58 0.81 7.50
N GLU A 212 0.14 1.71 8.16
CA GLU A 212 0.43 1.63 9.60
C GLU A 212 -0.85 1.60 10.44
N GLU A 213 -1.82 2.45 10.11
CA GLU A 213 -3.13 2.45 10.79
C GLU A 213 -3.92 1.16 10.54
N SER A 214 -3.80 0.53 9.36
CA SER A 214 -4.51 -0.72 9.06
C SER A 214 -4.08 -1.87 9.95
N PHE A 215 -2.82 -1.86 10.44
CA PHE A 215 -2.33 -2.86 11.39
C PHE A 215 -2.84 -2.59 12.82
N GLY A 216 -3.24 -1.36 13.12
CA GLY A 216 -3.72 -0.97 14.45
C GLY A 216 -2.68 -1.24 15.52
N PHE A 217 -1.43 -0.85 15.30
CA PHE A 217 -0.34 -1.02 16.27
C PHE A 217 -0.68 -0.39 17.62
N GLU A 218 -0.49 -1.16 18.68
CA GLU A 218 -0.82 -0.76 20.04
C GLU A 218 0.13 -1.42 21.02
N VAL A 219 0.58 -0.68 22.07
CA VAL A 219 1.35 -1.28 23.15
C VAL A 219 0.42 -2.15 24.00
N MET A 220 0.63 -3.46 23.95
CA MET A 220 -0.15 -4.43 24.72
C MET A 220 0.34 -4.53 26.15
N HIS A 221 1.64 -4.71 26.34
CA HIS A 221 2.28 -4.71 27.64
C HIS A 221 3.78 -4.41 27.56
N VAL A 222 4.34 -4.05 28.71
CA VAL A 222 5.79 -3.92 28.91
C VAL A 222 6.19 -4.92 29.99
N GLY A 223 7.14 -5.79 29.64
CA GLY A 223 7.74 -6.77 30.54
C GLY A 223 9.07 -6.26 31.07
N PHE A 224 9.25 -6.28 32.37
CA PHE A 224 10.48 -5.88 33.06
C PHE A 224 11.24 -7.10 33.55
N ASN A 225 12.50 -7.24 33.15
CA ASN A 225 13.36 -8.31 33.61
C ASN A 225 13.71 -8.14 35.10
N GLN A 226 13.68 -9.25 35.82
CA GLN A 226 14.20 -9.31 37.19
C GLN A 226 15.22 -10.45 37.27
N GLU A 227 16.09 -10.40 38.27
CA GLU A 227 17.13 -11.43 38.44
C GLU A 227 16.53 -12.79 38.81
N ASN A 228 15.46 -12.78 39.61
CA ASN A 228 14.82 -13.99 40.13
C ASN A 228 13.36 -13.76 40.53
N ALA A 229 12.65 -14.84 40.83
CA ALA A 229 11.25 -14.82 41.23
C ALA A 229 10.96 -14.06 42.53
N ALA A 230 11.93 -13.99 43.44
CA ALA A 230 11.75 -13.27 44.71
C ALA A 230 11.75 -11.75 44.48
N GLU A 231 12.67 -11.26 43.62
CA GLU A 231 12.71 -9.86 43.22
C GLU A 231 11.47 -9.49 42.39
N ALA A 232 11.04 -10.36 41.48
CA ALA A 232 9.82 -10.15 40.72
C ALA A 232 8.58 -10.01 41.62
N LYS A 233 8.47 -10.88 42.64
CA LYS A 233 7.39 -10.84 43.60
C LYS A 233 7.42 -9.54 44.41
N ARG A 234 8.62 -9.12 44.88
CA ARG A 234 8.81 -7.86 45.62
C ARG A 234 8.36 -6.67 44.80
N SER A 235 8.75 -6.61 43.54
CA SER A 235 8.35 -5.55 42.61
C SER A 235 6.83 -5.52 42.38
N ALA A 236 6.19 -6.67 42.22
CA ALA A 236 4.74 -6.77 42.11
C ALA A 236 4.01 -6.34 43.35
N GLU A 237 4.52 -6.70 44.58
CA GLU A 237 3.98 -6.27 45.85
C GLU A 237 4.14 -4.76 46.07
N LEU A 238 5.27 -4.17 45.62
CA LEU A 238 5.47 -2.73 45.66
C LEU A 238 4.46 -1.99 44.78
N LEU A 239 4.22 -2.45 43.56
CA LEU A 239 3.20 -1.90 42.66
C LEU A 239 1.80 -2.01 43.25
N ARG A 240 1.50 -3.10 43.97
CA ARG A 240 0.24 -3.24 44.69
C ARG A 240 0.12 -2.22 45.85
N THR A 241 1.19 -2.03 46.58
CA THR A 241 1.20 -1.11 47.74
C THR A 241 1.07 0.34 47.30
N LEU A 242 1.77 0.74 46.22
CA LEU A 242 1.78 2.12 45.75
C LEU A 242 0.53 2.49 44.95
N PHE A 243 0.04 1.58 44.10
CA PHE A 243 -0.97 1.89 43.09
C PHE A 243 -2.22 1.00 43.18
N GLY A 244 -2.27 0.03 44.10
CA GLY A 244 -3.37 -0.90 44.20
C GLY A 244 -3.43 -1.96 43.10
N PHE A 245 -2.36 -2.18 42.34
CA PHE A 245 -2.33 -3.15 41.24
C PHE A 245 -2.23 -4.58 41.79
N HIS A 246 -3.24 -5.39 41.51
CA HIS A 246 -3.26 -6.79 41.94
C HIS A 246 -2.62 -7.68 40.90
N ALA A 247 -1.49 -8.29 41.25
CA ALA A 247 -0.74 -9.13 40.36
C ALA A 247 -1.40 -10.50 40.14
N LYS A 248 -1.52 -10.91 38.87
CA LYS A 248 -1.82 -12.28 38.46
C LYS A 248 -0.50 -13.01 38.25
N GLU A 249 -0.26 -14.06 39.00
CA GLU A 249 0.92 -14.90 38.87
C GLU A 249 0.78 -15.86 37.67
N THR A 250 1.86 -15.98 36.90
CA THR A 250 2.01 -16.98 35.81
C THR A 250 3.27 -17.84 36.11
N PRO A 251 3.51 -18.93 35.39
CA PRO A 251 4.74 -19.69 35.55
C PRO A 251 6.03 -18.86 35.36
N VAL A 252 5.99 -17.82 34.53
CA VAL A 252 7.18 -17.06 34.10
C VAL A 252 7.21 -15.61 34.59
N SER A 253 6.09 -15.07 35.10
CA SER A 253 5.96 -13.65 35.44
C SER A 253 4.86 -13.36 36.45
N PHE A 254 4.77 -12.08 36.86
CA PHE A 254 3.62 -11.47 37.54
C PHE A 254 3.07 -10.35 36.65
N PHE A 255 1.81 -10.47 36.23
CA PHE A 255 1.08 -9.39 35.57
C PHE A 255 0.43 -8.50 36.64
N SER A 256 1.03 -7.34 36.92
CA SER A 256 0.49 -6.37 37.88
C SER A 256 -0.71 -5.60 37.35
N THR A 257 -0.83 -5.51 36.05
CA THR A 257 -2.02 -5.13 35.29
C THR A 257 -1.97 -5.94 33.98
N ASP A 258 -2.92 -5.75 33.08
CA ASP A 258 -2.86 -6.29 31.71
C ASP A 258 -1.70 -5.69 30.87
N ARG A 259 -1.08 -4.60 31.33
CA ARG A 259 -0.03 -3.86 30.62
C ARG A 259 1.34 -3.87 31.28
N ILE A 260 1.46 -4.35 32.53
CA ILE A 260 2.72 -4.41 33.28
C ILE A 260 3.02 -5.86 33.64
N GLU A 261 4.07 -6.40 33.06
CA GLU A 261 4.56 -7.75 33.33
C GLU A 261 5.91 -7.69 34.04
N ILE A 262 6.06 -8.38 35.16
CA ILE A 262 7.31 -8.50 35.88
C ILE A 262 7.83 -9.92 35.72
N MET A 263 8.95 -10.08 35.02
CA MET A 263 9.52 -11.38 34.66
C MET A 263 10.20 -12.01 35.89
N LYS A 264 9.99 -13.30 36.12
CA LYS A 264 10.59 -14.05 37.26
C LYS A 264 12.08 -14.41 37.05
N LYS A 265 12.58 -14.16 35.85
CA LYS A 265 13.99 -14.32 35.45
C LYS A 265 14.27 -13.40 34.26
N HIS A 266 15.53 -13.21 33.97
CA HIS A 266 15.93 -12.49 32.77
C HIS A 266 15.36 -13.16 31.53
N GLY A 267 14.58 -12.42 30.74
CA GLY A 267 13.94 -12.83 29.48
C GLY A 267 14.57 -12.13 28.30
N ALA A 268 13.78 -11.89 27.26
CA ALA A 268 14.21 -11.15 26.08
C ALA A 268 14.51 -9.68 26.42
N GLY A 269 15.53 -9.12 25.75
CA GLY A 269 16.00 -7.75 25.92
C GLY A 269 16.82 -7.53 27.18
N THR A 270 17.66 -6.50 27.16
CA THR A 270 18.53 -6.13 28.30
C THR A 270 17.71 -5.71 29.53
N LEU A 271 16.69 -4.87 29.35
CA LEU A 271 15.82 -4.38 30.40
C LEU A 271 14.48 -5.12 30.48
N GLY A 272 14.10 -5.79 29.40
CA GLY A 272 12.82 -6.46 29.26
C GLY A 272 12.29 -6.43 27.84
N HIS A 273 10.98 -6.51 27.69
CA HIS A 273 10.36 -6.54 26.39
C HIS A 273 9.13 -5.63 26.28
N VAL A 274 8.79 -5.25 25.04
CA VAL A 274 7.58 -4.51 24.71
C VAL A 274 6.78 -5.32 23.69
N ALA A 275 5.53 -5.63 24.03
CA ALA A 275 4.59 -6.29 23.13
C ALA A 275 3.81 -5.26 22.32
N ILE A 276 3.92 -5.32 21.01
CA ILE A 276 3.14 -4.50 20.08
C ILE A 276 2.07 -5.38 19.43
N GLY A 277 0.81 -5.12 19.79
CA GLY A 277 -0.34 -5.78 19.18
C GLY A 277 -0.55 -5.32 17.74
N ALA A 278 -0.91 -6.26 16.87
CA ALA A 278 -1.33 -6.00 15.50
C ALA A 278 -2.56 -6.83 15.15
N GLY A 279 -3.46 -6.28 14.33
CA GLY A 279 -4.66 -6.98 13.85
C GLY A 279 -4.32 -8.20 12.99
N ASP A 280 -3.19 -8.13 12.25
CA ASP A 280 -2.57 -9.25 11.52
C ASP A 280 -1.06 -9.19 11.73
N ALA A 281 -0.55 -10.00 12.66
CA ALA A 281 0.87 -10.01 13.03
C ALA A 281 1.76 -10.50 11.88
N ALA A 282 1.29 -11.42 11.02
CA ALA A 282 2.06 -11.93 9.88
C ALA A 282 2.20 -10.88 8.78
N ALA A 283 1.10 -10.18 8.46
CA ALA A 283 1.13 -9.09 7.50
C ALA A 283 1.98 -7.91 8.02
N ALA A 284 1.87 -7.58 9.33
CA ALA A 284 2.68 -6.55 9.98
C ALA A 284 4.18 -6.90 9.95
N LYS A 285 4.56 -8.16 10.21
CA LYS A 285 5.94 -8.64 10.08
C LYS A 285 6.47 -8.40 8.67
N LYS A 286 5.75 -8.88 7.65
CA LYS A 286 6.13 -8.72 6.24
C LYS A 286 6.29 -7.24 5.84
N TYR A 287 5.39 -6.38 6.32
CA TYR A 287 5.45 -4.94 6.07
C TYR A 287 6.73 -4.33 6.66
N LEU A 288 7.08 -4.67 7.90
CA LEU A 288 8.28 -4.16 8.57
C LEU A 288 9.57 -4.72 7.96
N GLU A 289 9.57 -6.00 7.53
CA GLU A 289 10.68 -6.60 6.78
C GLU A 289 10.95 -5.87 5.46
N GLY A 290 9.89 -5.50 4.73
CA GLY A 290 9.99 -4.67 3.52
C GLY A 290 10.61 -3.28 3.76
N ARG A 291 10.66 -2.84 5.02
CA ARG A 291 11.28 -1.58 5.47
C ARG A 291 12.68 -1.76 6.06
N GLY A 292 13.23 -2.97 5.97
CA GLY A 292 14.59 -3.27 6.40
C GLY A 292 14.73 -3.67 7.87
N PHE A 293 13.61 -3.95 8.58
CA PHE A 293 13.66 -4.51 9.93
C PHE A 293 13.76 -6.04 9.87
N GLU A 294 14.55 -6.62 10.75
CA GLU A 294 14.74 -8.06 10.81
C GLU A 294 14.04 -8.67 12.03
N PHE A 295 13.44 -9.84 11.83
CA PHE A 295 12.82 -10.63 12.88
C PHE A 295 13.63 -11.89 13.17
N ASP A 296 13.58 -12.34 14.42
CA ASP A 296 14.15 -13.63 14.84
C ASP A 296 13.07 -14.72 14.73
N ASP A 297 13.04 -15.41 13.61
CA ASP A 297 12.07 -16.48 13.34
C ASP A 297 12.15 -17.66 14.31
N SER A 298 13.27 -17.81 15.02
CA SER A 298 13.41 -18.85 16.06
C SER A 298 12.51 -18.55 17.28
N THR A 299 12.07 -17.31 17.44
CA THR A 299 11.16 -16.87 18.52
C THR A 299 9.70 -16.96 18.13
N ALA A 300 9.40 -17.27 16.86
CA ALA A 300 8.04 -17.28 16.36
C ALA A 300 7.18 -18.34 17.07
N ALA A 301 6.04 -17.91 17.60
CA ALA A 301 5.02 -18.79 18.11
C ALA A 301 3.73 -18.67 17.29
N TYR A 302 2.97 -19.74 17.22
CA TYR A 302 1.76 -19.79 16.39
C TYR A 302 0.53 -20.12 17.24
N LEU A 303 -0.61 -19.66 16.78
CA LEU A 303 -1.92 -20.02 17.33
C LEU A 303 -2.30 -21.43 16.86
N PRO A 304 -3.30 -22.08 17.51
CA PRO A 304 -3.76 -23.40 17.09
C PRO A 304 -4.28 -23.48 15.64
N ASP A 305 -4.72 -22.35 15.09
CA ASP A 305 -5.19 -22.22 13.70
C ASP A 305 -4.05 -21.93 12.68
N GLY A 306 -2.77 -21.92 13.14
CA GLY A 306 -1.60 -21.73 12.32
C GLY A 306 -1.22 -20.26 12.08
N ARG A 307 -2.01 -19.28 12.55
CA ARG A 307 -1.64 -17.87 12.46
C ARG A 307 -0.46 -17.53 13.37
N LEU A 308 0.39 -16.60 12.93
CA LEU A 308 1.48 -16.08 13.74
C LEU A 308 0.91 -15.43 15.02
N LYS A 309 1.30 -15.95 16.18
CA LYS A 309 0.90 -15.40 17.48
C LYS A 309 1.83 -14.30 17.94
N LEU A 310 3.14 -14.53 17.89
CA LEU A 310 4.16 -13.55 18.23
C LEU A 310 5.48 -13.84 17.50
N VAL A 311 6.31 -12.81 17.36
CA VAL A 311 7.71 -12.91 16.86
C VAL A 311 8.48 -11.68 17.31
N TYR A 312 9.75 -11.86 17.73
CA TYR A 312 10.62 -10.77 18.17
C TYR A 312 11.37 -10.13 17.02
N LEU A 313 11.57 -8.80 17.08
CA LEU A 313 12.60 -8.13 16.30
C LEU A 313 13.98 -8.57 16.80
N LYS A 314 14.96 -8.69 15.89
CA LYS A 314 16.36 -8.95 16.26
C LYS A 314 16.99 -7.77 17.00
N GLN A 315 16.56 -6.57 16.67
CA GLN A 315 17.11 -5.33 17.21
C GLN A 315 16.39 -4.91 18.49
N GLU A 316 17.16 -4.62 19.55
CA GLU A 316 16.62 -3.95 20.74
C GLU A 316 16.45 -2.43 20.50
N ILE A 317 15.46 -1.85 21.14
CA ILE A 317 15.23 -0.41 21.16
C ILE A 317 15.26 0.06 22.62
N ALA A 318 16.19 0.95 22.95
CA ALA A 318 16.39 1.47 24.31
C ALA A 318 16.55 0.37 25.39
N GLY A 319 17.20 -0.75 25.03
CA GLY A 319 17.43 -1.90 25.93
C GLY A 319 16.23 -2.83 26.09
N PHE A 320 15.16 -2.64 25.32
CA PHE A 320 14.00 -3.53 25.30
C PHE A 320 13.95 -4.32 23.99
N ALA A 321 13.66 -5.62 24.10
CA ALA A 321 13.29 -6.44 22.95
C ALA A 321 11.84 -6.15 22.56
N PHE A 322 11.58 -5.87 21.30
CA PHE A 322 10.22 -5.65 20.79
C PHE A 322 9.70 -6.90 20.09
N HIS A 323 8.44 -7.23 20.30
CA HIS A 323 7.80 -8.30 19.56
C HIS A 323 6.41 -7.89 19.05
N LEU A 324 6.03 -8.42 17.89
CA LEU A 324 4.67 -8.38 17.40
C LEU A 324 3.83 -9.41 18.15
N LEU A 325 2.59 -9.06 18.45
CA LEU A 325 1.60 -9.92 19.10
C LEU A 325 0.27 -9.84 18.33
N GLN A 326 -0.28 -10.99 17.92
CA GLN A 326 -1.60 -11.08 17.31
C GLN A 326 -2.69 -10.65 18.31
N LYS A 327 -3.53 -9.68 17.92
CA LYS A 327 -4.73 -9.28 18.65
C LYS A 327 -5.86 -10.28 18.47
#